data_2648dac1b0d8eb57b6b500224900747a
#
_entry.id   2648dac1b0d8eb57b6b500224900747a
#
_cell.length_a   1.000
_cell.length_b   1.000
_cell.length_c   1.000
_cell.angle_alpha   90.00
_cell.angle_beta   90.00
_cell.angle_gamma   90.00
#
_symmetry.space_group_name_H-M   'P 1'
#
loop_
_entity.id
_entity.type
_entity.pdbx_description
1 polymer ?
#
loop_
_entity_poly.entity_id
_entity_poly.type
_entity_poly.pdbx_seq_one_letter_code
_entity_poly.pdbx_strand_id
1 'polypeptide(L)'
;MDNLSFAIGKNIRKYMKLKGLTLEKLAEVLETETNYLGQCERGERRFSLDKLIDLIEYFGITANDIIPIHNTTERMDRENNIYLQEINEILDTCSDNQLAVILNILKESVPFLKE
;
A
#
# COMPACT_ATOMS: atom_id res chain seq x y z
N MET A 1 -16.11 6.26 10.40
CA MET A 1 -14.97 6.08 9.48
C MET A 1 -15.18 4.82 8.68
N ASP A 2 -15.14 4.87 7.36
CA ASP A 2 -15.36 3.66 6.60
C ASP A 2 -14.03 2.95 6.31
N ASN A 3 -14.10 1.63 6.26
CA ASN A 3 -12.91 0.80 6.09
C ASN A 3 -12.21 1.00 4.75
N LEU A 4 -12.97 1.34 3.71
CA LEU A 4 -12.41 1.56 2.38
C LEU A 4 -11.55 2.82 2.35
N SER A 5 -12.05 3.91 2.91
CA SER A 5 -11.29 5.17 2.97
C SER A 5 -10.00 5.00 3.77
N PHE A 6 -10.06 4.28 4.86
CA PHE A 6 -8.89 3.98 5.68
C PHE A 6 -7.86 3.15 4.91
N ALA A 7 -8.33 2.13 4.19
CA ALA A 7 -7.45 1.26 3.42
C ALA A 7 -6.77 2.03 2.27
N ILE A 8 -7.52 2.89 1.58
CA ILE A 8 -6.98 3.72 0.51
C ILE A 8 -5.90 4.65 1.07
N GLY A 9 -6.20 5.32 2.19
CA GLY A 9 -5.23 6.22 2.82
C GLY A 9 -3.95 5.52 3.23
N LYS A 10 -4.07 4.31 3.75
CA LYS A 10 -2.92 3.50 4.14
C LYS A 10 -2.06 3.14 2.95
N ASN A 11 -2.68 2.78 1.83
CA ASN A 11 -1.96 2.44 0.61
C ASN A 11 -1.23 3.66 0.04
N ILE A 12 -1.86 4.81 0.06
CA ILE A 12 -1.24 6.06 -0.41
C ILE A 12 -0.03 6.41 0.45
N ARG A 13 -0.14 6.25 1.76
CA ARG A 13 0.99 6.49 2.68
C ARG A 13 2.17 5.60 2.34
N LYS A 14 1.91 4.35 1.97
CA LYS A 14 2.95 3.42 1.55
C LYS A 14 3.72 3.94 0.34
N TYR A 15 3.02 4.43 -0.68
CA TYR A 15 3.67 4.97 -1.87
C TYR A 15 4.38 6.28 -1.60
N MET A 16 3.84 7.11 -0.71
CA MET A 16 4.52 8.33 -0.26
C MET A 16 5.88 7.99 0.36
N LYS A 17 5.91 7.00 1.23
CA LYS A 17 7.16 6.57 1.85
C LYS A 17 8.16 6.05 0.84
N LEU A 18 7.70 5.27 -0.13
CA LEU A 18 8.57 4.73 -1.18
C LEU A 18 9.21 5.83 -2.01
N LYS A 19 8.52 6.94 -2.22
CA LYS A 19 9.03 8.08 -2.98
C LYS A 19 9.67 9.16 -2.11
N GLY A 20 9.67 8.99 -0.81
CA GLY A 20 10.21 9.99 0.10
C GLY A 20 9.42 11.30 0.11
N LEU A 21 8.12 11.23 -0.08
CA LEU A 21 7.26 12.41 -0.15
C LEU A 21 6.68 12.77 1.21
N THR A 22 6.59 14.08 1.47
CA THR A 22 5.84 14.60 2.60
C THR A 22 4.39 14.84 2.17
N LEU A 23 3.51 14.97 3.15
CA LEU A 23 2.11 15.28 2.89
C LEU A 23 1.96 16.63 2.18
N GLU A 24 2.75 17.62 2.60
CA GLU A 24 2.75 18.95 2.00
C GLU A 24 3.16 18.90 0.53
N LYS A 25 4.17 18.11 0.21
CA LYS A 25 4.63 17.97 -1.16
C LYS A 25 3.60 17.29 -2.05
N LEU A 26 2.96 16.26 -1.53
CA LEU A 26 1.90 15.57 -2.27
C LEU A 26 0.71 16.49 -2.50
N ALA A 27 0.33 17.27 -1.50
CA ALA A 27 -0.76 18.24 -1.62
C ALA A 27 -0.46 19.26 -2.72
N GLU A 28 0.80 19.73 -2.81
CA GLU A 28 1.24 20.63 -3.86
C GLU A 28 1.09 20.00 -5.24
N VAL A 29 1.53 18.74 -5.38
CA VAL A 29 1.44 18.02 -6.65
C VAL A 29 -0.01 17.83 -7.09
N LEU A 30 -0.90 17.54 -6.15
CA LEU A 30 -2.32 17.30 -6.44
C LEU A 30 -3.13 18.59 -6.49
N GLU A 31 -2.49 19.74 -6.26
CA GLU A 31 -3.16 21.04 -6.24
C GLU A 31 -4.32 21.05 -5.25
N THR A 32 -4.08 20.58 -4.05
CA THR A 32 -5.09 20.52 -3.00
C THR A 32 -4.49 21.00 -1.67
N GLU A 33 -5.35 21.20 -0.69
CA GLU A 33 -4.91 21.65 0.63
C GLU A 33 -4.32 20.49 1.43
N THR A 34 -3.26 20.76 2.16
CA THR A 34 -2.60 19.74 3.00
C THR A 34 -3.55 19.16 4.04
N ASN A 35 -4.38 20.01 4.64
CA ASN A 35 -5.34 19.56 5.65
C ASN A 35 -6.37 18.58 5.08
N TYR A 36 -6.89 18.87 3.88
CA TYR A 36 -7.80 17.97 3.19
C TYR A 36 -7.15 16.62 2.92
N LEU A 37 -5.93 16.67 2.38
CA LEU A 37 -5.19 15.46 2.04
C LEU A 37 -4.89 14.64 3.30
N GLY A 38 -4.55 15.31 4.39
CA GLY A 38 -4.31 14.63 5.66
C GLY A 38 -5.54 13.91 6.18
N GLN A 39 -6.70 14.54 6.06
CA GLN A 39 -7.96 13.89 6.45
C GLN A 39 -8.24 12.66 5.60
N CYS A 40 -8.00 12.76 4.30
CA CYS A 40 -8.18 11.62 3.38
C CYS A 40 -7.22 10.49 3.72
N GLU A 41 -5.96 10.82 4.00
CA GLU A 41 -4.95 9.83 4.34
C GLU A 41 -5.30 9.06 5.62
N ARG A 42 -5.89 9.74 6.59
CA ARG A 42 -6.29 9.09 7.85
C ARG A 42 -7.62 8.35 7.75
N GLY A 43 -8.28 8.40 6.57
CA GLY A 43 -9.58 7.75 6.38
C GLY A 43 -10.75 8.52 6.96
N GLU A 44 -10.53 9.77 7.37
CA GLU A 44 -11.59 10.63 7.92
C GLU A 44 -12.46 11.25 6.83
N ARG A 45 -11.96 11.25 5.61
CA ARG A 45 -12.64 11.84 4.48
C ARG A 45 -12.34 11.02 3.23
N ARG A 46 -13.29 10.93 2.31
CA ARG A 46 -13.09 10.19 1.08
C ARG A 46 -12.37 11.03 0.04
N PHE A 47 -11.45 10.41 -0.67
CA PHE A 47 -10.84 11.03 -1.84
C PHE A 47 -11.90 11.18 -2.93
N SER A 48 -11.87 12.31 -3.63
CA SER A 48 -12.68 12.44 -4.84
C SER A 48 -12.08 11.53 -5.92
N LEU A 49 -12.90 11.16 -6.88
CA LEU A 49 -12.44 10.33 -7.99
C LEU A 49 -11.31 11.00 -8.76
N ASP A 50 -11.43 12.31 -8.98
CA ASP A 50 -10.40 13.07 -9.69
C ASP A 50 -9.05 13.00 -8.97
N LYS A 51 -9.06 13.12 -7.64
CA LYS A 51 -7.82 13.06 -6.86
C LYS A 51 -7.23 11.66 -6.85
N LEU A 52 -8.07 10.62 -6.85
CA LEU A 52 -7.58 9.25 -6.95
C LEU A 52 -6.91 9.00 -8.29
N ILE A 53 -7.49 9.50 -9.37
CA ILE A 53 -6.91 9.37 -10.70
C ILE A 53 -5.56 10.09 -10.75
N ASP A 54 -5.48 11.30 -10.21
CA ASP A 54 -4.23 12.07 -10.15
C ASP A 54 -3.15 11.31 -9.37
N LEU A 55 -3.52 10.68 -8.25
CA LEU A 55 -2.60 9.87 -7.45
C LEU A 55 -2.07 8.68 -8.22
N ILE A 56 -2.96 7.96 -8.89
CA ILE A 56 -2.60 6.80 -9.70
C ILE A 56 -1.62 7.18 -10.79
N GLU A 57 -1.90 8.26 -11.50
CA GLU A 57 -1.01 8.75 -12.56
C GLU A 57 0.33 9.22 -12.01
N TYR A 58 0.30 9.96 -10.91
CA TYR A 58 1.53 10.49 -10.31
C TYR A 58 2.46 9.38 -9.83
N PHE A 59 1.91 8.37 -9.17
CA PHE A 59 2.71 7.25 -8.68
C PHE A 59 3.05 6.22 -9.76
N GLY A 60 2.39 6.29 -10.92
CA GLY A 60 2.63 5.33 -12.01
C GLY A 60 2.18 3.92 -11.64
N ILE A 61 1.07 3.81 -10.95
CA ILE A 61 0.53 2.55 -10.46
C ILE A 61 -0.86 2.31 -11.06
N THR A 62 -1.50 1.21 -10.67
CA THR A 62 -2.86 0.92 -11.12
C THR A 62 -3.87 1.22 -10.01
N ALA A 63 -5.14 1.28 -10.37
CA ALA A 63 -6.20 1.48 -9.40
C ALA A 63 -6.20 0.37 -8.34
N ASN A 64 -5.90 -0.86 -8.73
CA ASN A 64 -5.86 -2.00 -7.82
C ASN A 64 -4.78 -1.86 -6.74
N ASP A 65 -3.74 -1.11 -7.01
CA ASP A 65 -2.65 -0.88 -6.04
C ASP A 65 -3.09 0.01 -4.89
N ILE A 66 -4.06 0.88 -5.12
CA ILE A 66 -4.56 1.81 -4.11
C ILE A 66 -5.90 1.36 -3.55
N ILE A 67 -6.83 0.97 -4.44
CA ILE A 67 -8.19 0.58 -4.06
C ILE A 67 -8.22 -0.94 -3.90
N PRO A 68 -8.57 -1.45 -2.72
CA PRO A 68 -8.56 -2.89 -2.49
C PRO A 68 -9.76 -3.57 -3.16
N ILE A 69 -9.67 -3.73 -4.47
CA ILE A 69 -10.67 -4.45 -5.26
C ILE A 69 -10.21 -5.89 -5.37
N HIS A 70 -10.69 -6.72 -4.48
CA HIS A 70 -10.28 -8.11 -4.42
C HIS A 70 -11.47 -9.05 -4.48
N ASN A 71 -11.19 -10.26 -4.92
CA ASN A 71 -12.08 -11.37 -4.65
C ASN A 71 -12.09 -11.56 -3.12
N THR A 72 -13.27 -11.44 -2.52
CA THR A 72 -13.43 -11.51 -1.07
C THR A 72 -12.88 -12.80 -0.49
N THR A 73 -13.10 -13.93 -1.18
CA THR A 73 -12.63 -15.24 -0.72
C THR A 73 -11.10 -15.28 -0.64
N GLU A 74 -10.43 -14.86 -1.71
CA GLU A 74 -8.96 -14.83 -1.72
C GLU A 74 -8.40 -13.94 -0.62
N ARG A 75 -9.03 -12.80 -0.42
CA ARG A 75 -8.60 -11.84 0.59
C ARG A 75 -8.74 -12.44 1.99
N MET A 76 -9.87 -13.06 2.28
CA MET A 76 -10.11 -13.68 3.58
C MET A 76 -9.14 -14.83 3.83
N ASP A 77 -8.89 -15.65 2.82
CA ASP A 77 -7.94 -16.75 2.94
C ASP A 77 -6.54 -16.25 3.25
N ARG A 78 -6.11 -15.17 2.60
CA ARG A 78 -4.79 -14.60 2.85
C ARG A 78 -4.69 -13.98 4.23
N GLU A 79 -5.71 -13.24 4.65
CA GLU A 79 -5.72 -12.59 5.96
C GLU A 79 -5.73 -13.61 7.10
N ASN A 80 -6.35 -14.77 6.88
CA ASN A 80 -6.45 -15.81 7.89
C ASN A 80 -5.29 -16.80 7.83
N ASN A 81 -4.40 -16.69 6.85
CA ASN A 81 -3.27 -17.59 6.74
C ASN A 81 -2.20 -17.22 7.77
N ILE A 82 -2.03 -18.09 8.76
CA ILE A 82 -1.12 -17.83 9.88
C ILE A 82 0.34 -17.74 9.42
N TYR A 83 0.71 -18.49 8.38
CA TYR A 83 2.08 -18.43 7.87
C TYR A 83 2.38 -17.09 7.22
N LEU A 84 1.42 -16.55 6.46
CA LEU A 84 1.57 -15.22 5.89
C LEU A 84 1.67 -14.14 6.96
N GLN A 85 0.87 -14.27 8.02
CA GLN A 85 0.92 -13.32 9.12
C GLN A 85 2.29 -13.31 9.79
N GLU A 86 2.83 -14.48 10.07
CA GLU A 86 4.15 -14.59 10.69
C GLU A 86 5.25 -14.07 9.78
N ILE A 87 5.18 -14.39 8.48
CA ILE A 87 6.14 -13.87 7.51
C ILE A 87 6.11 -12.36 7.47
N ASN A 88 4.92 -11.77 7.43
CA ASN A 88 4.77 -10.32 7.38
C ASN A 88 5.31 -9.65 8.65
N GLU A 89 5.09 -10.24 9.81
CA GLU A 89 5.65 -9.73 11.06
C GLU A 89 7.17 -9.69 11.03
N ILE A 90 7.78 -10.74 10.52
CA ILE A 90 9.24 -10.79 10.38
C ILE A 90 9.73 -9.73 9.39
N LEU A 91 9.07 -9.63 8.23
CA LEU A 91 9.45 -8.67 7.20
C LEU A 91 9.33 -7.22 7.68
N ASP A 92 8.36 -6.94 8.53
CA ASP A 92 8.16 -5.59 9.08
C ASP A 92 9.33 -5.13 9.96
N THR A 93 10.12 -6.06 10.49
CA THR A 93 11.27 -5.75 11.32
C THR A 93 12.57 -5.65 10.53
N CYS A 94 12.53 -5.95 9.23
CA CYS A 94 13.74 -6.03 8.42
C CYS A 94 14.11 -4.67 7.80
N SER A 95 15.42 -4.43 7.68
CA SER A 95 15.93 -3.31 6.89
C SER A 95 15.81 -3.61 5.39
N ASP A 96 15.99 -2.58 4.55
CA ASP A 96 15.95 -2.76 3.11
C ASP A 96 17.00 -3.76 2.62
N ASN A 97 18.19 -3.73 3.21
CA ASN A 97 19.25 -4.69 2.85
C ASN A 97 18.85 -6.11 3.20
N GLN A 98 18.24 -6.30 4.35
CA GLN A 98 17.75 -7.61 4.76
C GLN A 98 16.62 -8.09 3.87
N LEU A 99 15.71 -7.20 3.48
CA LEU A 99 14.63 -7.54 2.56
C LEU A 99 15.16 -7.97 1.20
N ALA A 100 16.21 -7.31 0.70
CA ALA A 100 16.82 -7.67 -0.57
C ALA A 100 17.39 -9.09 -0.52
N VAL A 101 18.06 -9.45 0.56
CA VAL A 101 18.61 -10.80 0.75
C VAL A 101 17.48 -11.83 0.79
N ILE A 102 16.42 -11.55 1.56
CA ILE A 102 15.28 -12.44 1.68
C ILE A 102 14.61 -12.64 0.33
N LEU A 103 14.45 -11.57 -0.44
CA LEU A 103 13.85 -11.65 -1.78
C LEU A 103 14.65 -12.58 -2.69
N ASN A 104 15.98 -12.47 -2.67
CA ASN A 104 16.84 -13.34 -3.47
C ASN A 104 16.71 -14.80 -3.05
N ILE A 105 16.67 -15.06 -1.75
CA ILE A 105 16.49 -16.42 -1.23
C ILE A 105 15.17 -17.00 -1.72
N LEU A 106 14.10 -16.23 -1.64
CA LEU A 106 12.76 -16.68 -2.07
C LEU A 106 12.73 -16.97 -3.57
N LYS A 107 13.34 -16.10 -4.38
CA LYS A 107 13.39 -16.29 -5.83
C LYS A 107 14.11 -17.57 -6.22
N GLU A 108 15.17 -17.93 -5.50
CA GLU A 108 15.93 -19.13 -5.77
C GLU A 108 15.27 -20.39 -5.19
N SER A 109 14.60 -20.26 -4.05
CA SER A 109 14.08 -21.41 -3.31
C SER A 109 12.69 -21.84 -3.73
N VAL A 110 11.80 -20.88 -4.00
CA VAL A 110 10.40 -21.18 -4.30
C VAL A 110 10.23 -22.13 -5.49
N PRO A 111 10.97 -21.97 -6.60
CA PRO A 111 10.84 -22.90 -7.73
C PRO A 111 11.13 -24.35 -7.36
N PHE A 112 12.00 -24.58 -6.37
CA PHE A 112 12.34 -25.92 -5.92
C PHE A 112 11.33 -26.48 -4.94
N LEU A 113 10.50 -25.63 -4.35
CA LEU A 113 9.47 -26.03 -3.39
C LEU A 113 8.13 -26.32 -4.04
N LYS A 114 7.97 -25.93 -5.31
CA LYS A 114 6.75 -26.21 -6.06
C LYS A 114 6.70 -27.67 -6.49
N GLU A 115 5.54 -28.22 -6.32
CA GLU A 115 5.25 -29.57 -6.79
C GLU A 115 4.62 -29.54 -8.17
#